data_38c2c6c2583b4e364749511d9887d2f6
#
_entry.id   38c2c6c2583b4e364749511d9887d2f6
#
_cell.length_a   1.000
_cell.length_b   1.000
_cell.length_c   1.000
_cell.angle_alpha   90.00
_cell.angle_beta   90.00
_cell.angle_gamma   90.00
#
_symmetry.space_group_name_H-M   'P 1'
#
loop_
_entity.id
_entity.type
_entity.pdbx_description
1 polymer ?
#
loop_
_entity_poly.entity_id
_entity_poly.type
_entity_poly.pdbx_seq_one_letter_code
_entity_poly.pdbx_strand_id
1 'polypeptide(L)'
;MKIEKKEINKRTLVIGGIALAVVLIAAIMIAEGVSGMKKKKTDVSEGLKIIEQAESADVTAIETKIGQLEAKDSQGQEDTRSLKEIFGSTVVMGDSISEGFAEFDVLNTSSVISKIGVELEELDEQVEQLVKVNPQVVFLTFGANDILATKGDEKAYIEQYKALIEKIQKKLPETKIFINSIFPVQKWRVEEEPLFEHIAKYANALFLLMQ
;
A
#
# COMPACT_ATOMS: atom_id res chain seq x y z
N MET A 1 -67.48 3.86 -50.95
CA MET A 1 -66.20 3.28 -50.60
C MET A 1 -66.41 2.29 -49.46
N LYS A 2 -66.44 0.96 -49.74
CA LYS A 2 -66.73 -0.07 -48.72
C LYS A 2 -65.37 -0.37 -48.02
N ILE A 3 -65.34 -0.14 -46.71
CA ILE A 3 -64.16 -0.53 -45.88
C ILE A 3 -64.33 -2.02 -45.56
N GLU A 4 -63.52 -2.88 -46.17
CA GLU A 4 -63.43 -4.31 -45.80
C GLU A 4 -62.89 -4.41 -44.36
N LYS A 5 -63.69 -4.96 -43.48
CA LYS A 5 -63.25 -5.38 -42.14
C LYS A 5 -62.36 -6.62 -42.30
N LYS A 6 -61.06 -6.45 -42.22
CA LYS A 6 -60.07 -7.54 -42.15
C LYS A 6 -60.32 -8.34 -40.89
N GLU A 7 -60.81 -9.56 -40.96
CA GLU A 7 -60.96 -10.46 -39.81
C GLU A 7 -59.55 -10.76 -39.24
N ILE A 8 -59.30 -10.28 -38.06
CA ILE A 8 -58.04 -10.57 -37.35
C ILE A 8 -58.12 -12.00 -36.85
N ASN A 9 -57.24 -12.85 -37.38
CA ASN A 9 -57.15 -14.26 -37.04
C ASN A 9 -56.86 -14.40 -35.52
N LYS A 10 -57.66 -15.26 -34.84
CA LYS A 10 -57.51 -15.52 -33.39
C LYS A 10 -56.08 -15.87 -32.99
N ARG A 11 -55.33 -16.55 -33.87
CA ARG A 11 -53.91 -16.84 -33.62
C ARG A 11 -53.04 -15.58 -33.55
N THR A 12 -53.29 -14.61 -34.43
CA THR A 12 -52.55 -13.32 -34.45
C THR A 12 -52.84 -12.49 -33.17
N LEU A 13 -54.06 -12.55 -32.67
CA LEU A 13 -54.45 -11.90 -31.41
C LEU A 13 -53.76 -12.55 -30.20
N VAL A 14 -53.69 -13.88 -30.16
CA VAL A 14 -52.98 -14.61 -29.09
C VAL A 14 -51.50 -14.35 -29.09
N ILE A 15 -50.86 -14.39 -30.27
CA ILE A 15 -49.42 -14.11 -30.44
C ILE A 15 -49.12 -12.65 -30.02
N GLY A 16 -49.96 -11.70 -30.46
CA GLY A 16 -49.81 -10.29 -30.05
C GLY A 16 -49.95 -10.09 -28.54
N GLY A 17 -50.91 -10.81 -27.91
CA GLY A 17 -51.09 -10.79 -26.46
C GLY A 17 -49.89 -11.35 -25.66
N ILE A 18 -49.32 -12.46 -26.15
CA ILE A 18 -48.10 -13.04 -25.54
C ILE A 18 -46.92 -12.10 -25.69
N ALA A 19 -46.73 -11.53 -26.89
CA ALA A 19 -45.64 -10.57 -27.13
C ALA A 19 -45.75 -9.34 -26.20
N LEU A 20 -46.97 -8.81 -26.00
CA LEU A 20 -47.21 -7.68 -25.12
C LEU A 20 -46.93 -8.05 -23.64
N ALA A 21 -47.33 -9.26 -23.21
CA ALA A 21 -47.07 -9.74 -21.87
C ALA A 21 -45.55 -9.89 -21.59
N VAL A 22 -44.76 -10.42 -22.55
CA VAL A 22 -43.31 -10.54 -22.44
C VAL A 22 -42.63 -9.17 -22.34
N VAL A 23 -43.08 -8.19 -23.12
CA VAL A 23 -42.55 -6.82 -23.05
C VAL A 23 -42.88 -6.16 -21.71
N LEU A 24 -44.10 -6.38 -21.18
CA LEU A 24 -44.47 -5.87 -19.86
C LEU A 24 -43.66 -6.50 -18.73
N ILE A 25 -43.40 -7.81 -18.77
CA ILE A 25 -42.58 -8.51 -17.78
C ILE A 25 -41.12 -8.02 -17.86
N ALA A 26 -40.59 -7.85 -19.06
CA ALA A 26 -39.24 -7.29 -19.25
C ALA A 26 -39.15 -5.85 -18.71
N ALA A 27 -40.14 -5.01 -18.94
CA ALA A 27 -40.21 -3.65 -18.41
C ALA A 27 -40.26 -3.61 -16.88
N ILE A 28 -41.00 -4.53 -16.24
CA ILE A 28 -41.10 -4.65 -14.80
C ILE A 28 -39.73 -5.11 -14.23
N MET A 29 -39.09 -6.10 -14.82
CA MET A 29 -37.76 -6.57 -14.37
C MET A 29 -36.68 -5.49 -14.52
N ILE A 30 -36.73 -4.68 -15.58
CA ILE A 30 -35.82 -3.53 -15.75
C ILE A 30 -36.15 -2.46 -14.68
N ALA A 31 -37.40 -2.17 -14.41
CA ALA A 31 -37.80 -1.19 -13.38
C ALA A 31 -37.37 -1.62 -11.97
N GLU A 32 -37.49 -2.92 -11.63
CA GLU A 32 -37.02 -3.47 -10.36
C GLU A 32 -35.51 -3.53 -10.28
N GLY A 33 -34.81 -3.87 -11.37
CA GLY A 33 -33.34 -3.86 -11.46
C GLY A 33 -32.77 -2.46 -11.28
N VAL A 34 -33.39 -1.43 -11.86
CA VAL A 34 -32.99 -0.03 -11.71
C VAL A 34 -33.35 0.51 -10.31
N SER A 35 -34.43 0.05 -9.71
CA SER A 35 -34.86 0.44 -8.36
C SER A 35 -33.92 -0.16 -7.29
N GLY A 36 -33.34 -1.36 -7.53
CA GLY A 36 -32.35 -1.99 -6.65
C GLY A 36 -30.97 -1.32 -6.72
N MET A 37 -30.70 -0.52 -7.75
CA MET A 37 -29.47 0.27 -7.90
C MET A 37 -29.58 1.69 -7.32
N LYS A 38 -30.49 1.95 -6.39
CA LYS A 38 -30.36 3.14 -5.54
C LYS A 38 -29.06 2.98 -4.78
N LYS A 39 -28.00 3.67 -5.23
CA LYS A 39 -26.75 3.85 -4.47
C LYS A 39 -27.16 4.16 -3.04
N LYS A 40 -26.94 3.23 -2.11
CA LYS A 40 -26.94 3.55 -0.69
C LYS A 40 -26.01 4.74 -0.58
N LYS A 41 -26.53 5.93 -0.32
CA LYS A 41 -25.70 7.05 0.11
C LYS A 41 -25.02 6.56 1.37
N THR A 42 -23.78 6.14 1.25
CA THR A 42 -22.94 5.85 2.41
C THR A 42 -22.90 7.14 3.19
N ASP A 43 -23.45 7.12 4.39
CA ASP A 43 -23.36 8.26 5.29
C ASP A 43 -21.90 8.39 5.70
N VAL A 44 -21.19 9.31 5.05
CA VAL A 44 -19.78 9.62 5.32
C VAL A 44 -19.64 10.68 6.40
N SER A 45 -20.75 11.12 7.01
CA SER A 45 -20.76 12.21 8.00
C SER A 45 -19.91 11.87 9.24
N GLU A 46 -19.90 10.61 9.65
CA GLU A 46 -19.11 10.12 10.78
C GLU A 46 -17.61 10.06 10.42
N GLY A 47 -17.27 9.63 9.21
CA GLY A 47 -15.91 9.66 8.69
C GLY A 47 -15.38 11.09 8.51
N LEU A 48 -16.20 12.00 8.00
CA LEU A 48 -15.84 13.42 7.89
C LEU A 48 -15.62 14.06 9.26
N LYS A 49 -16.43 13.74 10.29
CA LYS A 49 -16.20 14.22 11.66
C LYS A 49 -14.89 13.70 12.25
N ILE A 50 -14.52 12.45 11.97
CA ILE A 50 -13.23 11.88 12.43
C ILE A 50 -12.07 12.58 11.74
N ILE A 51 -12.18 12.87 10.44
CA ILE A 51 -11.16 13.61 9.68
C ILE A 51 -11.06 15.05 10.22
N GLU A 52 -12.19 15.74 10.40
CA GLU A 52 -12.24 17.11 10.91
C GLU A 52 -11.71 17.20 12.36
N GLN A 53 -11.97 16.18 13.20
CA GLN A 53 -11.36 16.05 14.52
C GLN A 53 -9.87 15.74 14.47
N ALA A 54 -9.41 14.95 13.50
CA ALA A 54 -8.00 14.67 13.30
C ALA A 54 -7.26 15.88 12.72
N GLU A 55 -7.88 16.65 11.82
CA GLU A 55 -7.35 17.91 11.29
C GLU A 55 -7.33 19.05 12.34
N SER A 56 -8.28 19.04 13.28
CA SER A 56 -8.33 19.98 14.39
C SER A 56 -7.57 19.50 15.65
N ALA A 57 -7.18 18.22 15.70
CA ALA A 57 -6.24 17.75 16.71
C ALA A 57 -4.93 18.50 16.52
N ASP A 58 -4.44 19.10 17.60
CA ASP A 58 -3.31 20.02 17.62
C ASP A 58 -2.06 19.35 17.02
N VAL A 59 -1.97 19.36 15.68
CA VAL A 59 -0.82 18.90 14.89
C VAL A 59 0.45 19.58 15.41
N THR A 60 0.33 20.85 15.85
CA THR A 60 1.41 21.63 16.45
C THR A 60 1.95 20.98 17.73
N ALA A 61 1.08 20.37 18.55
CA ALA A 61 1.52 19.65 19.75
C ALA A 61 2.25 18.34 19.41
N ILE A 62 1.83 17.65 18.36
CA ILE A 62 2.50 16.44 17.86
C ILE A 62 3.83 16.82 17.19
N GLU A 63 3.84 17.82 16.34
CA GLU A 63 5.06 18.35 15.71
C GLU A 63 6.05 18.88 16.73
N THR A 64 5.57 19.60 17.76
CA THR A 64 6.41 20.06 18.87
C THR A 64 7.01 18.88 19.65
N LYS A 65 6.24 17.82 19.87
CA LYS A 65 6.72 16.63 20.58
C LYS A 65 7.69 15.81 19.73
N ILE A 66 7.46 15.71 18.43
CA ILE A 66 8.41 15.12 17.48
C ILE A 66 9.69 15.96 17.46
N GLY A 67 9.60 17.27 17.31
CA GLY A 67 10.74 18.16 17.34
C GLY A 67 11.53 18.12 18.66
N GLN A 68 10.85 17.94 19.80
CA GLN A 68 11.52 17.75 21.11
C GLN A 68 12.20 16.39 21.24
N LEU A 69 11.70 15.35 20.58
CA LEU A 69 12.33 14.03 20.54
C LEU A 69 13.51 14.00 19.57
N GLU A 70 13.38 14.70 18.46
CA GLU A 70 14.45 14.87 17.45
C GLU A 70 15.58 15.78 17.96
N ALA A 71 15.23 16.77 18.82
CA ALA A 71 16.17 17.74 19.36
C ALA A 71 17.05 17.20 20.50
N LYS A 72 16.86 15.96 20.95
CA LYS A 72 17.68 15.35 22.00
C LYS A 72 18.54 14.24 21.41
N ASP A 73 19.83 14.51 21.28
CA ASP A 73 20.80 13.45 21.01
C ASP A 73 20.91 12.47 22.19
N SER A 74 21.66 11.39 22.02
CA SER A 74 21.93 10.37 23.05
C SER A 74 22.63 10.91 24.31
N GLN A 75 23.05 12.18 24.31
CA GLN A 75 23.69 12.89 25.43
C GLN A 75 22.78 13.98 26.03
N GLY A 76 21.56 14.16 25.48
CA GLY A 76 20.59 15.15 25.94
C GLY A 76 20.87 16.57 25.46
N GLN A 77 21.78 16.77 24.48
CA GLN A 77 21.97 18.05 23.79
C GLN A 77 20.93 18.21 22.68
N GLU A 78 20.41 19.43 22.50
CA GLU A 78 19.48 19.73 21.42
C GLU A 78 20.22 19.63 20.07
N ASP A 79 19.80 18.68 19.23
CA ASP A 79 20.24 18.59 17.83
C ASP A 79 19.30 19.44 16.98
N THR A 80 19.82 20.55 16.45
CA THR A 80 19.08 21.50 15.62
C THR A 80 19.14 21.16 14.13
N ARG A 81 19.82 20.06 13.75
CA ARG A 81 19.90 19.63 12.36
C ARG A 81 18.56 19.09 11.88
N SER A 82 18.22 19.38 10.64
CA SER A 82 17.07 18.78 9.97
C SER A 82 17.30 17.29 9.69
N LEU A 83 16.21 16.50 9.51
CA LEU A 83 16.32 15.11 9.09
C LEU A 83 17.14 14.96 7.81
N LYS A 84 17.00 15.87 6.84
CA LYS A 84 17.78 15.89 5.61
C LYS A 84 19.28 16.02 5.84
N GLU A 85 19.68 16.79 6.85
CA GLU A 85 21.10 16.94 7.25
C GLU A 85 21.61 15.72 7.98
N ILE A 86 20.81 15.16 8.92
CA ILE A 86 21.15 13.94 9.66
C ILE A 86 21.35 12.76 8.69
N PHE A 87 20.46 12.63 7.71
CA PHE A 87 20.50 11.57 6.70
C PHE A 87 21.35 11.89 5.47
N GLY A 88 22.15 12.97 5.49
CA GLY A 88 22.92 13.41 4.32
C GLY A 88 23.93 12.39 3.77
N SER A 89 24.45 11.48 4.61
CA SER A 89 25.36 10.39 4.21
C SER A 89 24.70 9.00 4.31
N THR A 90 23.37 8.98 4.43
CA THR A 90 22.56 7.78 4.66
C THR A 90 21.61 7.55 3.50
N VAL A 91 21.34 6.30 3.18
CA VAL A 91 20.32 5.90 2.23
C VAL A 91 19.28 5.02 2.92
N VAL A 92 18.01 5.30 2.67
CA VAL A 92 16.89 4.38 2.93
C VAL A 92 16.60 3.66 1.63
N MET A 93 16.74 2.33 1.62
CA MET A 93 16.50 1.49 0.46
C MET A 93 15.32 0.55 0.76
N GLY A 94 14.27 0.62 -0.05
CA GLY A 94 13.06 -0.13 0.25
C GLY A 94 12.01 -0.15 -0.87
N ASP A 95 10.80 -0.51 -0.49
CA ASP A 95 9.64 -0.61 -1.37
C ASP A 95 8.86 0.72 -1.46
N SER A 96 7.57 0.64 -1.86
CA SER A 96 6.68 1.79 -2.00
C SER A 96 6.49 2.61 -0.71
N ILE A 97 6.66 2.02 0.47
CA ILE A 97 6.54 2.75 1.74
C ILE A 97 7.72 3.71 1.89
N SER A 98 8.92 3.25 1.52
CA SER A 98 10.13 4.06 1.56
C SER A 98 10.12 5.22 0.56
N GLU A 99 9.40 5.08 -0.55
CA GLU A 99 9.24 6.15 -1.55
C GLU A 99 8.60 7.40 -0.95
N GLY A 100 7.69 7.24 0.02
CA GLY A 100 7.06 8.33 0.72
C GLY A 100 8.05 9.30 1.40
N PHE A 101 9.23 8.85 1.82
CA PHE A 101 10.22 9.75 2.39
C PHE A 101 10.73 10.82 1.40
N ALA A 102 10.79 10.49 0.13
CA ALA A 102 11.13 11.45 -0.92
C ALA A 102 9.91 12.24 -1.40
N GLU A 103 8.77 11.57 -1.59
CA GLU A 103 7.54 12.20 -2.09
C GLU A 103 6.98 13.27 -1.15
N PHE A 104 7.03 13.02 0.16
CA PHE A 104 6.60 13.98 1.19
C PHE A 104 7.71 14.91 1.68
N ASP A 105 8.84 14.97 0.97
CA ASP A 105 9.96 15.87 1.26
C ASP A 105 10.58 15.69 2.67
N VAL A 106 10.43 14.50 3.27
CA VAL A 106 11.02 14.14 4.58
C VAL A 106 12.52 13.98 4.48
N LEU A 107 12.99 13.29 3.43
CA LEU A 107 14.41 13.11 3.11
C LEU A 107 14.73 13.66 1.72
N ASN A 108 16.00 13.90 1.46
CA ASN A 108 16.46 14.24 0.12
C ASN A 108 16.23 13.05 -0.83
N THR A 109 15.84 13.30 -2.07
CA THR A 109 15.65 12.26 -3.09
C THR A 109 16.89 11.39 -3.27
N SER A 110 18.09 11.96 -3.10
CA SER A 110 19.37 11.21 -3.14
C SER A 110 19.57 10.27 -1.96
N SER A 111 18.82 10.44 -0.88
CA SER A 111 18.85 9.59 0.33
C SER A 111 17.80 8.47 0.30
N VAL A 112 17.03 8.33 -0.78
CA VAL A 112 15.98 7.32 -0.93
C VAL A 112 16.20 6.54 -2.22
N ILE A 113 16.30 5.22 -2.10
CA ILE A 113 16.31 4.29 -3.23
C ILE A 113 15.12 3.36 -3.07
N SER A 114 14.07 3.59 -3.85
CA SER A 114 12.81 2.85 -3.73
C SER A 114 12.29 2.38 -5.07
N LYS A 115 11.45 1.35 -5.03
CA LYS A 115 10.69 0.89 -6.19
C LYS A 115 9.37 0.28 -5.70
N ILE A 116 8.26 0.72 -6.28
CA ILE A 116 6.93 0.21 -5.97
C ILE A 116 6.85 -1.29 -6.28
N GLY A 117 6.34 -2.07 -5.32
CA GLY A 117 6.10 -3.50 -5.50
C GLY A 117 7.33 -4.38 -5.62
N VAL A 118 8.53 -3.85 -5.39
CA VAL A 118 9.77 -4.61 -5.53
C VAL A 118 9.89 -5.70 -4.47
N GLU A 119 10.47 -6.81 -4.87
CA GLU A 119 10.81 -7.96 -4.04
C GLU A 119 12.33 -8.09 -3.89
N LEU A 120 12.80 -8.79 -2.86
CA LEU A 120 14.23 -8.96 -2.55
C LEU A 120 15.06 -9.58 -3.71
N GLU A 121 14.43 -10.42 -4.53
CA GLU A 121 15.08 -11.04 -5.68
C GLU A 121 15.28 -10.09 -6.87
N GLU A 122 14.59 -8.94 -6.88
CA GLU A 122 14.56 -8.00 -8.01
C GLU A 122 15.42 -6.73 -7.79
N LEU A 123 16.31 -6.71 -6.80
CA LEU A 123 17.02 -5.51 -6.33
C LEU A 123 18.32 -5.19 -7.06
N ASP A 124 18.61 -5.81 -8.19
CA ASP A 124 19.90 -5.60 -8.91
C ASP A 124 20.13 -4.12 -9.26
N GLU A 125 19.11 -3.46 -9.80
CA GLU A 125 19.17 -2.05 -10.18
C GLU A 125 19.34 -1.13 -8.96
N GLN A 126 18.60 -1.40 -7.88
CA GLN A 126 18.65 -0.62 -6.64
C GLN A 126 20.03 -0.78 -5.96
N VAL A 127 20.60 -1.97 -6.00
CA VAL A 127 21.97 -2.20 -5.50
C VAL A 127 23.00 -1.43 -6.34
N GLU A 128 22.86 -1.38 -7.66
CA GLU A 128 23.76 -0.57 -8.52
C GLU A 128 23.59 0.94 -8.25
N GLN A 129 22.38 1.41 -7.95
CA GLN A 129 22.15 2.79 -7.52
C GLN A 129 22.82 3.05 -6.17
N LEU A 130 22.68 2.14 -5.19
CA LEU A 130 23.32 2.23 -3.88
C LEU A 130 24.85 2.31 -4.01
N VAL A 131 25.45 1.51 -4.90
CA VAL A 131 26.89 1.54 -5.18
C VAL A 131 27.32 2.90 -5.73
N LYS A 132 26.54 3.53 -6.60
CA LYS A 132 26.83 4.87 -7.14
C LYS A 132 26.77 5.95 -6.06
N VAL A 133 25.83 5.84 -5.12
CA VAL A 133 25.71 6.78 -4.00
C VAL A 133 26.84 6.57 -2.99
N ASN A 134 27.26 5.32 -2.76
CA ASN A 134 28.30 4.92 -1.81
C ASN A 134 28.09 5.52 -0.40
N PRO A 135 26.93 5.26 0.25
CA PRO A 135 26.60 5.89 1.53
C PRO A 135 27.41 5.28 2.67
N GLN A 136 27.54 6.03 3.77
CA GLN A 136 28.15 5.51 5.01
C GLN A 136 27.19 4.52 5.71
N VAL A 137 25.88 4.74 5.57
CA VAL A 137 24.83 3.94 6.21
C VAL A 137 23.72 3.66 5.20
N VAL A 138 23.23 2.43 5.20
CA VAL A 138 21.99 2.06 4.49
C VAL A 138 21.00 1.41 5.46
N PHE A 139 19.76 1.88 5.40
CA PHE A 139 18.62 1.24 6.04
C PHE A 139 17.84 0.43 5.00
N LEU A 140 17.68 -0.87 5.23
CA LEU A 140 16.92 -1.77 4.37
C LEU A 140 15.51 -1.92 4.94
N THR A 141 14.49 -1.68 4.11
CA THR A 141 13.07 -1.67 4.53
C THR A 141 12.22 -2.50 3.57
N PHE A 142 12.40 -3.82 3.60
CA PHE A 142 11.72 -4.79 2.75
C PHE A 142 10.95 -5.81 3.58
N GLY A 143 9.94 -6.43 2.99
CA GLY A 143 9.27 -7.57 3.57
C GLY A 143 7.79 -7.71 3.25
N ALA A 144 7.05 -6.61 3.07
CA ALA A 144 5.61 -6.70 2.80
C ALA A 144 5.31 -7.41 1.47
N ASN A 145 6.02 -7.06 0.40
CA ASN A 145 5.91 -7.72 -0.89
C ASN A 145 6.45 -9.16 -0.84
N ASP A 146 7.53 -9.37 -0.09
CA ASP A 146 8.21 -10.66 0.03
C ASP A 146 7.36 -11.71 0.76
N ILE A 147 6.51 -11.31 1.71
CA ILE A 147 5.52 -12.22 2.32
C ILE A 147 4.60 -12.81 1.25
N LEU A 148 4.19 -11.99 0.28
CA LEU A 148 3.32 -12.42 -0.82
C LEU A 148 4.09 -13.28 -1.82
N ALA A 149 5.28 -12.84 -2.21
CA ALA A 149 6.15 -13.53 -3.16
C ALA A 149 6.55 -14.92 -2.67
N THR A 150 6.96 -15.03 -1.42
CA THR A 150 7.37 -16.31 -0.79
C THR A 150 6.17 -17.13 -0.29
N LYS A 151 4.93 -16.63 -0.44
CA LYS A 151 3.69 -17.31 -0.02
C LYS A 151 3.72 -17.77 1.44
N GLY A 152 4.29 -16.96 2.32
CA GLY A 152 4.39 -17.26 3.75
C GLY A 152 5.58 -18.15 4.14
N ASP A 153 6.52 -18.43 3.22
CA ASP A 153 7.77 -19.15 3.52
C ASP A 153 8.84 -18.20 4.04
N GLU A 154 8.97 -18.09 5.37
CA GLU A 154 9.95 -17.22 6.02
C GLU A 154 11.40 -17.66 5.79
N LYS A 155 11.63 -18.96 5.49
CA LYS A 155 13.00 -19.43 5.23
C LYS A 155 13.49 -18.91 3.89
N ALA A 156 12.65 -19.00 2.84
CA ALA A 156 12.96 -18.43 1.54
C ALA A 156 13.24 -16.92 1.66
N TYR A 157 12.42 -16.19 2.40
CA TYR A 157 12.62 -14.76 2.67
C TYR A 157 13.98 -14.47 3.33
N ILE A 158 14.35 -15.22 4.37
CA ILE A 158 15.63 -15.02 5.06
C ILE A 158 16.81 -15.34 4.16
N GLU A 159 16.75 -16.36 3.31
CA GLU A 159 17.80 -16.67 2.34
C GLU A 159 17.96 -15.54 1.30
N GLN A 160 16.85 -14.98 0.81
CA GLN A 160 16.86 -13.83 -0.10
C GLN A 160 17.46 -12.58 0.60
N TYR A 161 17.12 -12.35 1.87
CA TYR A 161 17.67 -11.23 2.64
C TYR A 161 19.18 -11.37 2.86
N LYS A 162 19.64 -12.57 3.20
CA LYS A 162 21.10 -12.87 3.32
C LYS A 162 21.81 -12.59 2.01
N ALA A 163 21.27 -13.05 0.89
CA ALA A 163 21.86 -12.81 -0.42
C ALA A 163 21.98 -11.31 -0.75
N LEU A 164 20.97 -10.52 -0.39
CA LEU A 164 21.02 -9.06 -0.53
C LEU A 164 22.13 -8.44 0.33
N ILE A 165 22.20 -8.81 1.62
CA ILE A 165 23.23 -8.30 2.54
C ILE A 165 24.61 -8.62 2.02
N GLU A 166 24.87 -9.87 1.66
CA GLU A 166 26.17 -10.32 1.10
C GLU A 166 26.53 -9.56 -0.18
N LYS A 167 25.56 -9.32 -1.05
CA LYS A 167 25.73 -8.57 -2.28
C LYS A 167 26.12 -7.11 -2.01
N ILE A 168 25.48 -6.47 -1.04
CA ILE A 168 25.81 -5.10 -0.63
C ILE A 168 27.19 -5.06 0.02
N GLN A 169 27.47 -5.93 1.00
CA GLN A 169 28.75 -5.99 1.70
C GLN A 169 29.93 -6.23 0.75
N LYS A 170 29.74 -7.08 -0.25
CA LYS A 170 30.79 -7.33 -1.27
C LYS A 170 31.13 -6.10 -2.09
N LYS A 171 30.13 -5.26 -2.42
CA LYS A 171 30.30 -4.07 -3.25
C LYS A 171 30.67 -2.83 -2.43
N LEU A 172 30.18 -2.75 -1.21
CA LEU A 172 30.28 -1.62 -0.29
C LEU A 172 30.72 -2.09 1.11
N PRO A 173 31.95 -2.56 1.28
CA PRO A 173 32.42 -3.19 2.53
C PRO A 173 32.45 -2.24 3.73
N GLU A 174 32.52 -0.92 3.51
CA GLU A 174 32.57 0.09 4.57
C GLU A 174 31.17 0.62 4.94
N THR A 175 30.15 0.31 4.16
CA THR A 175 28.77 0.76 4.42
C THR A 175 28.16 -0.03 5.57
N LYS A 176 27.68 0.66 6.59
CA LYS A 176 26.93 0.05 7.68
C LYS A 176 25.50 -0.26 7.22
N ILE A 177 25.07 -1.50 7.43
CA ILE A 177 23.74 -1.96 7.05
C ILE A 177 22.88 -2.05 8.30
N PHE A 178 21.77 -1.36 8.30
CA PHE A 178 20.69 -1.51 9.28
C PHE A 178 19.45 -2.09 8.60
N ILE A 179 18.77 -2.98 9.29
CA ILE A 179 17.59 -3.65 8.77
C ILE A 179 16.39 -3.21 9.62
N ASN A 180 15.41 -2.60 8.99
CA ASN A 180 14.16 -2.25 9.65
C ASN A 180 13.24 -3.48 9.70
N SER A 181 12.50 -3.59 10.79
CA SER A 181 11.43 -4.58 10.88
C SER A 181 10.34 -4.29 9.84
N ILE A 182 9.60 -5.32 9.45
CA ILE A 182 8.47 -5.19 8.54
C ILE A 182 7.38 -4.35 9.21
N PHE A 183 6.87 -3.35 8.50
CA PHE A 183 5.79 -2.50 9.01
C PHE A 183 4.50 -3.32 9.21
N PRO A 184 3.79 -3.11 10.33
CA PRO A 184 2.51 -3.75 10.54
C PRO A 184 1.48 -3.23 9.54
N VAL A 185 0.57 -4.10 9.10
CA VAL A 185 -0.57 -3.69 8.29
C VAL A 185 -1.83 -3.56 9.14
N GLN A 186 -2.79 -2.80 8.66
CA GLN A 186 -4.08 -2.66 9.32
C GLN A 186 -4.90 -3.96 9.20
N LYS A 187 -5.80 -4.19 10.18
CA LYS A 187 -6.60 -5.41 10.26
C LYS A 187 -7.38 -5.71 8.97
N TRP A 188 -8.00 -4.69 8.36
CA TRP A 188 -8.75 -4.87 7.11
C TRP A 188 -7.86 -5.39 5.97
N ARG A 189 -6.56 -5.03 5.96
CA ARG A 189 -5.62 -5.52 4.95
C ARG A 189 -5.28 -7.00 5.15
N VAL A 190 -5.25 -7.48 6.39
CA VAL A 190 -5.11 -8.91 6.70
C VAL A 190 -6.36 -9.68 6.28
N GLU A 191 -7.55 -9.09 6.42
CA GLU A 191 -8.81 -9.69 5.96
C GLU A 191 -8.87 -9.84 4.44
N GLU A 192 -8.28 -8.88 3.69
CA GLU A 192 -8.18 -8.96 2.23
C GLU A 192 -7.07 -9.92 1.75
N GLU A 193 -5.94 -9.94 2.45
CA GLU A 193 -4.77 -10.74 2.11
C GLU A 193 -4.26 -11.48 3.36
N PRO A 194 -4.74 -12.70 3.61
CA PRO A 194 -4.43 -13.47 4.82
C PRO A 194 -2.94 -13.78 5.01
N LEU A 195 -2.11 -13.74 3.96
CA LEU A 195 -0.67 -13.94 4.08
C LEU A 195 0.00 -12.92 5.02
N PHE A 196 -0.59 -11.75 5.20
CA PHE A 196 -0.09 -10.75 6.15
C PHE A 196 -0.22 -11.15 7.63
N GLU A 197 -0.93 -12.23 7.98
CA GLU A 197 -0.88 -12.84 9.31
C GLU A 197 0.54 -13.30 9.67
N HIS A 198 1.38 -13.57 8.65
CA HIS A 198 2.76 -14.01 8.84
C HIS A 198 3.75 -12.88 9.17
N ILE A 199 3.36 -11.59 9.16
CA ILE A 199 4.27 -10.45 9.41
C ILE A 199 5.11 -10.65 10.66
N ALA A 200 4.49 -11.02 11.79
CA ALA A 200 5.19 -11.22 13.05
C ALA A 200 6.23 -12.35 12.97
N LYS A 201 5.93 -13.42 12.23
CA LYS A 201 6.83 -14.55 12.00
C LYS A 201 8.05 -14.13 11.18
N TYR A 202 7.84 -13.39 10.11
CA TYR A 202 8.90 -12.84 9.26
C TYR A 202 9.76 -11.82 10.01
N ALA A 203 9.15 -10.91 10.77
CA ALA A 203 9.87 -9.95 11.60
C ALA A 203 10.76 -10.63 12.65
N ASN A 204 10.26 -11.69 13.29
CA ASN A 204 11.04 -12.49 14.24
C ASN A 204 12.19 -13.23 13.55
N ALA A 205 11.98 -13.82 12.39
CA ALA A 205 13.01 -14.48 11.61
C ALA A 205 14.11 -13.49 11.19
N LEU A 206 13.72 -12.28 10.79
CA LEU A 206 14.65 -11.21 10.45
C LEU A 206 15.46 -10.73 11.66
N PHE A 207 14.83 -10.60 12.83
CA PHE A 207 15.53 -10.27 14.08
C PHE A 207 16.58 -11.33 14.44
N LEU A 208 16.29 -12.62 14.25
CA LEU A 208 17.24 -13.70 14.51
C LEU A 208 18.41 -13.71 13.50
N LEU A 209 18.20 -13.22 12.29
CA LEU A 209 19.27 -13.07 11.29
C LEU A 209 20.32 -12.04 11.73
N MET A 210 19.93 -11.03 12.52
CA MET A 210 20.80 -9.93 12.93
C MET A 210 21.62 -10.21 14.23
N GLN A 211 21.45 -11.38 14.85
CA GLN A 211 22.19 -11.79 16.04
C GLN A 211 23.43 -12.60 15.67
#